data_87d0749717c3af547ae731767999c50c
#
_entry.id   87d0749717c3af547ae731767999c50c
#
_cell.length_a   1.000
_cell.length_b   1.000
_cell.length_c   1.000
_cell.angle_alpha   90.00
_cell.angle_beta   90.00
_cell.angle_gamma   90.00
#
_symmetry.space_group_name_H-M   'P 1'
#
loop_
_entity.id
_entity.type
_entity.pdbx_description
1 polymer ?
#
loop_
_entity_poly.entity_id
_entity_poly.type
_entity_poly.pdbx_seq_one_letter_code
_entity_poly.pdbx_strand_id
1 'polypeptide(L)'
;NSETHVSDVINDVLQYTQDIIVVNDGSTDATLQVVSRFVGIDVVSYSQNRGKGYAISKGLDHALTQGFTHAVTIDADGQHKACDIPKLVETASRHEDALIIGSRHFGNPFMPQGNRFANRFSNFWFRLQTGIGLPDTQTGFRLYPLLKMGKMRPFTRRYEAELELLVRAAWCNIELIPTTIDVYYPPIDERISHFRKGRDFVRISLLNTALCIIALVYGYPSMFVRKLWKKFLS
;
A
#
# COMPACT_ATOMS: atom_id res chain seq x y z
N ASN A 1 10.21 11.82 -6.86
CA ASN A 1 11.55 11.90 -7.47
C ASN A 1 12.15 10.48 -7.48
N SER A 2 12.20 9.85 -8.63
CA SER A 2 12.66 8.46 -8.80
C SER A 2 13.32 8.25 -10.15
N GLU A 3 13.97 9.30 -10.70
CA GLU A 3 14.56 9.26 -12.04
C GLU A 3 15.56 8.12 -12.24
N THR A 4 16.24 7.68 -11.18
CA THR A 4 17.26 6.62 -11.21
C THR A 4 16.67 5.21 -11.24
N HIS A 5 15.47 5.01 -10.70
CA HIS A 5 14.88 3.66 -10.50
C HIS A 5 13.60 3.41 -11.29
N VAL A 6 12.87 4.48 -11.65
CA VAL A 6 11.54 4.33 -12.24
C VAL A 6 11.56 3.55 -13.55
N SER A 7 12.61 3.71 -14.37
CA SER A 7 12.79 2.97 -15.63
C SER A 7 12.93 1.46 -15.38
N ASP A 8 13.76 1.09 -14.41
CA ASP A 8 14.02 -0.31 -14.09
C ASP A 8 12.76 -0.98 -13.50
N VAL A 9 12.04 -0.26 -12.64
CA VAL A 9 10.77 -0.75 -12.08
C VAL A 9 9.71 -0.95 -13.17
N ILE A 10 9.57 0.00 -14.12
CA ILE A 10 8.62 -0.15 -15.22
C ILE A 10 9.02 -1.34 -16.10
N ASN A 11 10.30 -1.48 -16.46
CA ASN A 11 10.78 -2.61 -17.27
C ASN A 11 10.59 -3.96 -16.57
N ASP A 12 10.77 -4.01 -15.23
CA ASP A 12 10.51 -5.22 -14.44
C ASP A 12 9.01 -5.57 -14.46
N VAL A 13 8.12 -4.58 -14.26
CA VAL A 13 6.67 -4.77 -14.28
C VAL A 13 6.16 -5.18 -15.67
N LEU A 14 6.72 -4.63 -16.75
CA LEU A 14 6.35 -4.96 -18.14
C LEU A 14 6.58 -6.43 -18.50
N GLN A 15 7.39 -7.17 -17.74
CA GLN A 15 7.54 -8.62 -17.91
C GLN A 15 6.29 -9.40 -17.44
N TYR A 16 5.40 -8.80 -16.67
CA TYR A 16 4.23 -9.44 -16.06
C TYR A 16 2.90 -8.86 -16.53
N THR A 17 2.85 -7.58 -16.91
CA THR A 17 1.65 -6.91 -17.41
C THR A 17 1.98 -5.73 -18.30
N GLN A 18 1.06 -5.42 -19.23
CA GLN A 18 1.10 -4.19 -20.03
C GLN A 18 0.23 -3.08 -19.43
N ASP A 19 -0.66 -3.41 -18.50
CA ASP A 19 -1.57 -2.47 -17.86
C ASP A 19 -0.87 -1.76 -16.70
N ILE A 20 -0.16 -0.68 -17.02
CA ILE A 20 0.63 0.08 -16.04
C ILE A 20 0.10 1.51 -15.94
N ILE A 21 -0.18 1.92 -14.71
CA ILE A 21 -0.53 3.31 -14.36
C ILE A 21 0.59 3.88 -13.51
N VAL A 22 1.31 4.85 -14.03
CA VAL A 22 2.32 5.60 -13.26
C VAL A 22 1.69 6.86 -12.68
N VAL A 23 1.76 7.01 -11.36
CA VAL A 23 1.29 8.24 -10.69
C VAL A 23 2.50 9.09 -10.30
N ASN A 24 2.65 10.23 -10.99
CA ASN A 24 3.69 11.20 -10.70
C ASN A 24 3.19 12.26 -9.71
N ASP A 25 3.57 12.12 -8.44
CA ASP A 25 3.19 13.02 -7.33
C ASP A 25 4.07 14.28 -7.30
N GLY A 26 4.04 15.07 -8.37
CA GLY A 26 4.76 16.33 -8.48
C GLY A 26 6.26 16.18 -8.36
N SER A 27 6.87 15.25 -9.10
CA SER A 27 8.33 15.13 -9.18
C SER A 27 8.97 16.38 -9.77
N THR A 28 10.11 16.78 -9.23
CA THR A 28 10.89 17.95 -9.63
C THR A 28 12.18 17.60 -10.37
N ASP A 29 12.49 16.31 -10.48
CA ASP A 29 13.60 15.73 -11.24
C ASP A 29 13.15 15.24 -12.62
N ALA A 30 13.98 14.51 -13.34
CA ALA A 30 13.68 13.96 -14.66
C ALA A 30 12.69 12.78 -14.65
N THR A 31 12.08 12.40 -13.51
CA THR A 31 11.18 11.26 -13.41
C THR A 31 10.10 11.28 -14.50
N LEU A 32 9.40 12.39 -14.68
CA LEU A 32 8.32 12.48 -15.69
C LEU A 32 8.86 12.32 -17.11
N GLN A 33 10.04 12.88 -17.41
CA GLN A 33 10.68 12.74 -18.73
C GLN A 33 11.10 11.29 -19.00
N VAL A 34 11.56 10.56 -17.98
CA VAL A 34 11.89 9.14 -18.10
C VAL A 34 10.63 8.32 -18.37
N VAL A 35 9.57 8.55 -17.60
CA VAL A 35 8.28 7.85 -17.72
C VAL A 35 7.65 8.09 -19.12
N SER A 36 7.74 9.31 -19.66
CA SER A 36 7.15 9.66 -20.97
C SER A 36 7.80 8.95 -22.16
N ARG A 37 8.94 8.27 -21.98
CA ARG A 37 9.57 7.44 -23.02
C ARG A 37 8.91 6.07 -23.20
N PHE A 38 8.14 5.63 -22.23
CA PHE A 38 7.42 4.36 -22.29
C PHE A 38 6.10 4.54 -23.04
N VAL A 39 5.91 3.77 -24.10
CA VAL A 39 4.69 3.77 -24.90
C VAL A 39 3.71 2.74 -24.31
N GLY A 40 2.42 3.08 -24.26
CA GLY A 40 1.39 2.12 -23.83
C GLY A 40 1.18 2.06 -22.31
N ILE A 41 1.79 2.94 -21.54
CA ILE A 41 1.52 3.09 -20.11
C ILE A 41 0.68 4.34 -19.84
N ASP A 42 -0.21 4.28 -18.87
CA ASP A 42 -0.99 5.44 -18.43
C ASP A 42 -0.21 6.28 -17.42
N VAL A 43 -0.26 7.60 -17.55
CA VAL A 43 0.42 8.53 -16.65
C VAL A 43 -0.56 9.51 -16.02
N VAL A 44 -0.73 9.41 -14.72
CA VAL A 44 -1.46 10.39 -13.91
C VAL A 44 -0.45 11.34 -13.27
N SER A 45 -0.42 12.59 -13.72
CA SER A 45 0.57 13.57 -13.24
C SER A 45 -0.07 14.87 -12.78
N TYR A 46 0.49 15.46 -11.75
CA TYR A 46 0.13 16.77 -11.23
C TYR A 46 1.37 17.52 -10.72
N SER A 47 1.30 18.85 -10.73
CA SER A 47 2.47 19.72 -10.52
C SER A 47 2.95 19.86 -9.08
N GLN A 48 2.11 19.50 -8.09
CA GLN A 48 2.43 19.67 -6.68
C GLN A 48 2.41 18.35 -5.94
N ASN A 49 3.46 18.05 -5.18
CA ASN A 49 3.50 16.88 -4.31
C ASN A 49 2.38 16.95 -3.25
N ARG A 50 1.46 16.00 -3.28
CA ARG A 50 0.32 15.86 -2.36
C ARG A 50 0.48 14.69 -1.40
N GLY A 51 1.51 13.88 -1.60
CA GLY A 51 1.91 12.76 -0.76
C GLY A 51 1.39 11.40 -1.23
N LYS A 52 2.07 10.34 -0.77
CA LYS A 52 1.88 8.95 -1.21
C LYS A 52 0.42 8.49 -1.14
N GLY A 53 -0.29 8.80 -0.05
CA GLY A 53 -1.70 8.42 0.09
C GLY A 53 -2.62 9.05 -0.95
N TYR A 54 -2.35 10.29 -1.34
CA TYR A 54 -3.08 10.94 -2.42
C TYR A 54 -2.75 10.30 -3.77
N ALA A 55 -1.47 10.00 -4.02
CA ALA A 55 -1.04 9.33 -5.25
C ALA A 55 -1.68 7.95 -5.39
N ILE A 56 -1.66 7.12 -4.34
CA ILE A 56 -2.35 5.81 -4.31
C ILE A 56 -3.82 5.97 -4.65
N SER A 57 -4.52 6.93 -4.00
CA SER A 57 -5.95 7.16 -4.26
C SER A 57 -6.20 7.50 -5.73
N LYS A 58 -5.37 8.34 -6.33
CA LYS A 58 -5.50 8.74 -7.73
C LYS A 58 -5.24 7.58 -8.70
N GLY A 59 -4.24 6.74 -8.41
CA GLY A 59 -3.97 5.54 -9.20
C GLY A 59 -5.13 4.54 -9.14
N LEU A 60 -5.64 4.26 -7.93
CA LEU A 60 -6.77 3.35 -7.74
C LEU A 60 -8.07 3.90 -8.39
N ASP A 61 -8.33 5.21 -8.30
CA ASP A 61 -9.46 5.86 -8.98
C ASP A 61 -9.33 5.72 -10.49
N HIS A 62 -8.15 5.97 -11.03
CA HIS A 62 -7.88 5.86 -12.47
C HIS A 62 -8.08 4.41 -12.95
N ALA A 63 -7.51 3.42 -12.26
CA ALA A 63 -7.71 2.02 -12.56
C ALA A 63 -9.20 1.63 -12.56
N LEU A 64 -9.96 2.09 -11.55
CA LEU A 64 -11.40 1.82 -11.49
C LEU A 64 -12.16 2.46 -12.66
N THR A 65 -11.80 3.66 -13.09
CA THR A 65 -12.43 4.33 -14.24
C THR A 65 -12.11 3.67 -15.58
N GLN A 66 -10.97 2.99 -15.67
CA GLN A 66 -10.59 2.16 -16.82
C GLN A 66 -11.27 0.78 -16.82
N GLY A 67 -12.06 0.46 -15.79
CA GLY A 67 -12.82 -0.78 -15.70
C GLY A 67 -12.06 -1.94 -15.04
N PHE A 68 -10.88 -1.71 -14.48
CA PHE A 68 -10.16 -2.74 -13.74
C PHE A 68 -10.90 -3.08 -12.44
N THR A 69 -10.92 -4.36 -12.09
CA THR A 69 -11.51 -4.86 -10.84
C THR A 69 -10.50 -4.88 -9.69
N HIS A 70 -9.22 -5.02 -10.02
CA HIS A 70 -8.11 -5.08 -9.07
C HIS A 70 -6.95 -4.21 -9.53
N ALA A 71 -6.14 -3.74 -8.58
CA ALA A 71 -4.89 -3.05 -8.90
C ALA A 71 -3.80 -3.43 -7.90
N VAL A 72 -2.59 -3.68 -8.41
CA VAL A 72 -1.39 -3.85 -7.60
C VAL A 72 -0.66 -2.52 -7.49
N THR A 73 -0.28 -2.12 -6.27
CA THR A 73 0.62 -0.98 -6.06
C THR A 73 2.04 -1.46 -5.84
N ILE A 74 3.01 -0.78 -6.46
CA ILE A 74 4.44 -1.01 -6.28
C ILE A 74 5.15 0.35 -6.17
N ASP A 75 6.11 0.46 -5.26
CA ASP A 75 6.90 1.68 -5.09
C ASP A 75 7.99 1.78 -6.16
N ALA A 76 8.22 2.99 -6.68
CA ALA A 76 9.22 3.24 -7.72
C ALA A 76 10.66 3.37 -7.18
N ASP A 77 10.96 2.80 -6.01
CA ASP A 77 12.27 2.82 -5.36
C ASP A 77 13.12 1.57 -5.65
N GLY A 78 12.56 0.61 -6.38
CA GLY A 78 13.22 -0.63 -6.77
C GLY A 78 13.38 -1.66 -5.64
N GLN A 79 12.79 -1.44 -4.47
CA GLN A 79 12.88 -2.39 -3.34
C GLN A 79 12.00 -3.62 -3.55
N HIS A 80 10.84 -3.44 -4.16
CA HIS A 80 9.91 -4.54 -4.50
C HIS A 80 10.19 -5.07 -5.90
N LYS A 81 10.13 -6.39 -6.06
CA LYS A 81 10.34 -7.06 -7.34
C LYS A 81 9.01 -7.43 -8.00
N ALA A 82 8.88 -7.16 -9.28
CA ALA A 82 7.66 -7.45 -10.02
C ALA A 82 7.38 -8.97 -10.15
N CYS A 83 8.39 -9.83 -9.99
CA CYS A 83 8.22 -11.29 -9.99
C CYS A 83 7.30 -11.79 -8.84
N ASP A 84 7.01 -10.96 -7.86
CA ASP A 84 6.03 -11.28 -6.80
C ASP A 84 4.58 -10.91 -7.17
N ILE A 85 4.34 -10.14 -8.27
CA ILE A 85 2.99 -9.81 -8.74
C ILE A 85 2.14 -11.07 -8.95
N PRO A 86 2.61 -12.13 -9.64
CA PRO A 86 1.84 -13.35 -9.83
C PRO A 86 1.39 -14.01 -8.53
N LYS A 87 2.19 -13.94 -7.45
CA LYS A 87 1.81 -14.49 -6.13
C LYS A 87 0.61 -13.75 -5.52
N LEU A 88 0.57 -12.42 -5.66
CA LEU A 88 -0.55 -11.62 -5.18
C LEU A 88 -1.80 -11.90 -6.01
N VAL A 89 -1.66 -11.97 -7.34
CA VAL A 89 -2.76 -12.26 -8.27
C VAL A 89 -3.31 -13.67 -8.03
N GLU A 90 -2.47 -14.69 -7.84
CA GLU A 90 -2.90 -16.05 -7.50
C GLU A 90 -3.65 -16.09 -6.17
N THR A 91 -3.20 -15.34 -5.17
CA THR A 91 -3.93 -15.23 -3.89
C THR A 91 -5.29 -14.56 -4.09
N ALA A 92 -5.34 -13.48 -4.87
CA ALA A 92 -6.57 -12.75 -5.16
C ALA A 92 -7.58 -13.60 -5.98
N SER A 93 -7.13 -14.47 -6.88
CA SER A 93 -8.02 -15.34 -7.64
C SER A 93 -8.81 -16.35 -6.78
N ARG A 94 -8.29 -16.66 -5.59
CA ARG A 94 -8.97 -17.49 -4.57
C ARG A 94 -9.80 -16.66 -3.58
N HIS A 95 -9.55 -15.36 -3.52
CA HIS A 95 -10.12 -14.41 -2.54
C HIS A 95 -10.41 -13.07 -3.22
N GLU A 96 -11.34 -13.06 -4.16
CA GLU A 96 -11.60 -11.90 -5.05
C GLU A 96 -11.90 -10.58 -4.32
N ASP A 97 -12.53 -10.66 -3.16
CA ASP A 97 -12.90 -9.50 -2.35
C ASP A 97 -11.83 -9.11 -1.30
N ALA A 98 -10.68 -9.81 -1.27
CA ALA A 98 -9.65 -9.57 -0.27
C ALA A 98 -8.62 -8.51 -0.70
N LEU A 99 -8.13 -7.75 0.26
CA LEU A 99 -6.94 -6.92 0.12
C LEU A 99 -5.71 -7.80 0.40
N ILE A 100 -4.90 -8.05 -0.62
CA ILE A 100 -3.69 -8.87 -0.48
C ILE A 100 -2.51 -7.97 -0.14
N ILE A 101 -1.76 -8.35 0.88
CA ILE A 101 -0.67 -7.54 1.44
C ILE A 101 0.65 -8.30 1.24
N GLY A 102 1.54 -7.76 0.43
CA GLY A 102 2.88 -8.29 0.29
C GLY A 102 3.63 -8.18 1.63
N SER A 103 3.87 -9.29 2.28
CA SER A 103 4.52 -9.35 3.59
C SER A 103 5.98 -9.71 3.46
N ARG A 104 6.85 -8.85 3.97
CA ARG A 104 8.29 -9.05 3.98
C ARG A 104 8.69 -10.19 4.90
N HIS A 105 9.72 -10.94 4.50
CA HIS A 105 10.28 -11.97 5.35
C HIS A 105 11.20 -11.35 6.43
N PHE A 106 10.71 -11.28 7.68
CA PHE A 106 11.43 -10.64 8.80
C PHE A 106 12.63 -11.42 9.33
N GLY A 107 12.85 -12.64 8.84
CA GLY A 107 14.07 -13.42 9.06
C GLY A 107 15.26 -13.03 8.18
N ASN A 108 15.06 -12.14 7.20
CA ASN A 108 16.12 -11.70 6.30
C ASN A 108 17.23 -10.96 7.09
N PRO A 109 18.49 -11.46 7.09
CA PRO A 109 19.59 -10.85 7.83
C PRO A 109 19.94 -9.43 7.34
N PHE A 110 19.62 -9.09 6.10
CA PHE A 110 19.88 -7.78 5.50
C PHE A 110 18.84 -6.71 5.88
N MET A 111 17.74 -7.11 6.53
CA MET A 111 16.73 -6.15 7.00
C MET A 111 17.28 -5.30 8.16
N PRO A 112 17.25 -3.96 8.05
CA PRO A 112 17.67 -3.06 9.13
C PRO A 112 16.88 -3.26 10.42
N GLN A 113 17.54 -3.23 11.56
CA GLN A 113 16.90 -3.38 12.87
C GLN A 113 15.81 -2.31 13.12
N GLY A 114 16.03 -1.07 12.65
CA GLY A 114 15.05 0.00 12.73
C GLY A 114 13.74 -0.32 11.99
N ASN A 115 13.82 -1.00 10.84
CA ASN A 115 12.63 -1.42 10.08
C ASN A 115 11.86 -2.51 10.83
N ARG A 116 12.56 -3.44 11.50
CA ARG A 116 11.90 -4.46 12.35
C ARG A 116 11.15 -3.84 13.52
N PHE A 117 11.77 -2.87 14.21
CA PHE A 117 11.12 -2.17 15.32
C PHE A 117 9.91 -1.37 14.83
N ALA A 118 10.09 -0.57 13.77
CA ALA A 118 9.02 0.23 13.20
C ALA A 118 7.82 -0.62 12.75
N ASN A 119 8.09 -1.80 12.14
CA ASN A 119 7.03 -2.70 11.73
C ASN A 119 6.31 -3.33 12.93
N ARG A 120 7.05 -3.81 13.95
CA ARG A 120 6.44 -4.33 15.19
C ARG A 120 5.54 -3.29 15.86
N PHE A 121 6.01 -2.05 15.92
CA PHE A 121 5.25 -0.94 16.47
C PHE A 121 3.97 -0.67 15.65
N SER A 122 4.06 -0.64 14.33
CA SER A 122 2.91 -0.47 13.44
C SER A 122 1.91 -1.63 13.57
N ASN A 123 2.39 -2.88 13.59
CA ASN A 123 1.57 -4.07 13.75
C ASN A 123 0.84 -4.11 15.10
N PHE A 124 1.50 -3.64 16.18
CA PHE A 124 0.87 -3.53 17.50
C PHE A 124 -0.34 -2.58 17.47
N TRP A 125 -0.17 -1.38 16.90
CA TRP A 125 -1.25 -0.41 16.80
C TRP A 125 -2.38 -0.91 15.89
N PHE A 126 -2.03 -1.51 14.75
CA PHE A 126 -3.01 -2.10 13.86
C PHE A 126 -3.86 -3.16 14.58
N ARG A 127 -3.21 -4.05 15.33
CA ARG A 127 -3.91 -5.08 16.12
C ARG A 127 -4.82 -4.46 17.19
N LEU A 128 -4.36 -3.40 17.85
CA LEU A 128 -5.18 -2.68 18.84
C LEU A 128 -6.40 -2.00 18.22
N GLN A 129 -6.31 -1.55 16.96
CA GLN A 129 -7.37 -0.84 16.25
C GLN A 129 -8.38 -1.77 15.56
N THR A 130 -8.00 -3.01 15.28
CA THR A 130 -8.80 -3.94 14.45
C THR A 130 -9.06 -5.29 15.08
N GLY A 131 -8.30 -5.69 16.09
CA GLY A 131 -8.26 -7.06 16.62
C GLY A 131 -7.59 -8.08 15.69
N ILE A 132 -7.09 -7.67 14.51
CA ILE A 132 -6.48 -8.55 13.50
C ILE A 132 -4.95 -8.49 13.61
N GLY A 133 -4.29 -9.64 13.56
CA GLY A 133 -2.84 -9.72 13.48
C GLY A 133 -2.36 -9.77 12.03
N LEU A 134 -1.51 -8.81 11.63
CA LEU A 134 -0.80 -8.85 10.36
C LEU A 134 0.71 -8.91 10.62
N PRO A 135 1.48 -9.68 9.82
CA PRO A 135 2.93 -9.74 9.94
C PRO A 135 3.61 -8.46 9.45
N ASP A 136 3.01 -7.77 8.47
CA ASP A 136 3.55 -6.54 7.89
C ASP A 136 2.45 -5.55 7.52
N THR A 137 2.40 -4.41 8.21
CA THR A 137 1.45 -3.33 7.95
C THR A 137 2.08 -2.15 7.21
N GLN A 138 3.40 -2.18 6.95
CA GLN A 138 4.13 -1.06 6.39
C GLN A 138 4.47 -1.20 4.90
N THR A 139 4.27 -2.38 4.32
CA THR A 139 4.54 -2.59 2.90
C THR A 139 3.59 -1.78 2.02
N GLY A 140 4.12 -1.18 0.95
CA GLY A 140 3.35 -0.53 -0.12
C GLY A 140 2.97 -1.48 -1.26
N PHE A 141 3.49 -2.71 -1.26
CA PHE A 141 3.22 -3.71 -2.30
C PHE A 141 1.94 -4.48 -1.96
N ARG A 142 0.83 -4.08 -2.54
CA ARG A 142 -0.51 -4.57 -2.21
C ARG A 142 -1.37 -4.74 -3.45
N LEU A 143 -2.28 -5.73 -3.42
CA LEU A 143 -3.33 -5.85 -4.41
C LEU A 143 -4.67 -5.44 -3.78
N TYR A 144 -5.30 -4.46 -4.38
CA TYR A 144 -6.54 -3.84 -3.92
C TYR A 144 -7.74 -4.34 -4.72
N PRO A 145 -8.80 -4.88 -4.09
CA PRO A 145 -10.06 -5.20 -4.74
C PRO A 145 -10.88 -3.92 -4.94
N LEU A 146 -10.76 -3.28 -6.12
CA LEU A 146 -11.25 -1.93 -6.37
C LEU A 146 -12.75 -1.78 -6.17
N LEU A 147 -13.53 -2.75 -6.64
CA LEU A 147 -14.99 -2.73 -6.50
C LEU A 147 -15.41 -2.85 -5.02
N LYS A 148 -14.73 -3.71 -4.27
CA LYS A 148 -15.01 -3.93 -2.84
C LYS A 148 -14.62 -2.73 -1.99
N MET A 149 -13.51 -2.09 -2.33
CA MET A 149 -13.08 -0.86 -1.68
C MET A 149 -13.96 0.33 -2.04
N GLY A 150 -14.61 0.30 -3.20
CA GLY A 150 -15.49 1.36 -3.66
C GLY A 150 -14.82 2.73 -3.59
N LYS A 151 -15.48 3.69 -2.93
CA LYS A 151 -14.96 5.06 -2.73
C LYS A 151 -14.12 5.22 -1.46
N MET A 152 -13.63 4.13 -0.87
CA MET A 152 -12.76 4.23 0.31
C MET A 152 -11.45 4.90 -0.06
N ARG A 153 -11.23 6.08 0.46
CA ARG A 153 -9.99 6.86 0.29
C ARG A 153 -9.48 7.27 1.66
N PRO A 154 -8.16 7.29 1.89
CA PRO A 154 -7.63 7.74 3.17
C PRO A 154 -7.90 9.24 3.36
N PHE A 155 -8.13 9.64 4.60
CA PHE A 155 -8.17 11.06 4.99
C PHE A 155 -6.77 11.66 5.06
N THR A 156 -5.80 10.84 5.45
CA THR A 156 -4.40 11.19 5.47
C THR A 156 -3.78 11.11 4.07
N ARG A 157 -2.69 11.86 3.84
CA ARG A 157 -2.17 12.05 2.47
C ARG A 157 -0.77 11.49 2.25
N ARG A 158 -0.03 11.17 3.33
CA ARG A 158 1.37 10.74 3.27
C ARG A 158 1.50 9.24 3.62
N TYR A 159 2.59 8.85 4.26
CA TYR A 159 2.88 7.45 4.63
C TYR A 159 1.84 6.85 5.57
N GLU A 160 1.25 7.66 6.43
CA GLU A 160 0.19 7.23 7.34
C GLU A 160 -1.07 6.73 6.62
N ALA A 161 -1.29 7.16 5.38
CA ALA A 161 -2.46 6.76 4.59
C ALA A 161 -2.53 5.25 4.33
N GLU A 162 -1.40 4.59 4.19
CA GLU A 162 -1.37 3.14 3.95
C GLU A 162 -1.81 2.34 5.16
N LEU A 163 -1.46 2.79 6.38
CA LEU A 163 -1.95 2.19 7.61
C LEU A 163 -3.45 2.47 7.80
N GLU A 164 -3.87 3.71 7.55
CA GLU A 164 -5.28 4.10 7.62
C GLU A 164 -6.16 3.25 6.69
N LEU A 165 -5.72 3.03 5.44
CA LEU A 165 -6.44 2.18 4.48
C LEU A 165 -6.60 0.74 4.99
N LEU A 166 -5.56 0.14 5.58
CA LEU A 166 -5.64 -1.20 6.15
C LEU A 166 -6.65 -1.26 7.31
N VAL A 167 -6.59 -0.30 8.22
CA VAL A 167 -7.50 -0.24 9.37
C VAL A 167 -8.95 -0.10 8.91
N ARG A 168 -9.20 0.80 7.96
CA ARG A 168 -10.56 1.03 7.44
C ARG A 168 -11.07 -0.15 6.60
N ALA A 169 -10.19 -0.82 5.84
CA ALA A 169 -10.54 -2.05 5.14
C ALA A 169 -10.98 -3.14 6.13
N ALA A 170 -10.24 -3.30 7.24
CA ALA A 170 -10.62 -4.21 8.31
C ALA A 170 -12.00 -3.87 8.91
N TRP A 171 -12.25 -2.59 9.24
CA TRP A 171 -13.54 -2.15 9.77
C TRP A 171 -14.69 -2.34 8.77
N CYS A 172 -14.40 -2.28 7.47
CA CYS A 172 -15.36 -2.60 6.42
C CYS A 172 -15.51 -4.10 6.15
N ASN A 173 -14.85 -4.95 6.96
CA ASN A 173 -14.88 -6.41 6.85
C ASN A 173 -14.36 -6.92 5.49
N ILE A 174 -13.42 -6.17 4.90
CA ILE A 174 -12.61 -6.64 3.79
C ILE A 174 -11.57 -7.61 4.37
N GLU A 175 -11.48 -8.78 3.81
CA GLU A 175 -10.48 -9.76 4.22
C GLU A 175 -9.07 -9.25 3.92
N LEU A 176 -8.14 -9.43 4.86
CA LEU A 176 -6.75 -9.00 4.74
C LEU A 176 -5.85 -10.22 4.72
N ILE A 177 -5.23 -10.51 3.58
CA ILE A 177 -4.44 -11.72 3.39
C ILE A 177 -2.98 -11.36 3.16
N PRO A 178 -2.07 -11.74 4.10
CA PRO A 178 -0.65 -11.57 3.89
C PRO A 178 -0.11 -12.63 2.92
N THR A 179 0.65 -12.20 1.92
CA THR A 179 1.36 -13.05 0.96
C THR A 179 2.85 -12.73 1.05
N THR A 180 3.69 -13.75 1.27
CA THR A 180 5.14 -13.53 1.43
C THR A 180 5.77 -13.07 0.13
N ILE A 181 6.54 -11.98 0.20
CA ILE A 181 7.28 -11.38 -0.91
C ILE A 181 8.76 -11.21 -0.57
N ASP A 182 9.57 -11.11 -1.60
CA ASP A 182 10.98 -10.79 -1.50
C ASP A 182 11.21 -9.29 -1.66
N VAL A 183 12.05 -8.72 -0.79
CA VAL A 183 12.40 -7.31 -0.83
C VAL A 183 13.91 -7.15 -0.89
N TYR A 184 14.36 -6.35 -1.84
CA TYR A 184 15.75 -5.95 -1.95
C TYR A 184 16.06 -4.84 -0.95
N TYR A 185 17.11 -5.04 -0.16
CA TYR A 185 17.64 -4.04 0.74
C TYR A 185 18.98 -3.54 0.21
N PRO A 186 19.02 -2.35 -0.41
CA PRO A 186 20.28 -1.80 -0.91
C PRO A 186 21.28 -1.58 0.23
N PRO A 187 22.58 -1.51 -0.04
CA PRO A 187 23.61 -1.09 0.91
C PRO A 187 23.26 0.22 1.61
N ILE A 188 23.80 0.45 2.82
CA ILE A 188 23.39 1.57 3.69
C ILE A 188 23.59 2.93 3.02
N ASP A 189 24.64 3.06 2.24
CA ASP A 189 25.06 4.24 1.49
C ASP A 189 24.18 4.56 0.28
N GLU A 190 23.46 3.57 -0.25
CA GLU A 190 22.55 3.71 -1.39
C GLU A 190 21.08 3.90 -0.96
N ARG A 191 20.80 3.84 0.35
CA ARG A 191 19.41 3.91 0.85
C ARG A 191 18.87 5.32 0.80
N ILE A 192 17.92 5.57 -0.07
CA ILE A 192 17.15 6.81 -0.11
C ILE A 192 15.94 6.66 0.81
N SER A 193 15.91 7.41 1.91
CA SER A 193 14.75 7.46 2.80
C SER A 193 14.12 8.84 2.77
N HIS A 194 12.89 8.92 2.30
CA HIS A 194 12.08 10.14 2.34
C HIS A 194 11.37 10.34 3.70
N PHE A 195 11.55 9.41 4.65
CA PHE A 195 10.94 9.45 5.98
C PHE A 195 11.64 10.47 6.88
N ARG A 196 10.89 11.48 7.33
CA ARG A 196 11.37 12.53 8.25
C ARG A 196 11.08 12.09 9.69
N LYS A 197 12.10 11.51 10.36
CA LYS A 197 12.00 10.85 11.69
C LYS A 197 11.15 11.59 12.74
N GLY A 198 11.23 12.91 12.84
CA GLY A 198 10.45 13.66 13.83
C GLY A 198 9.01 13.92 13.41
N ARG A 199 8.81 14.55 12.24
CA ARG A 199 7.48 14.97 11.78
C ARG A 199 6.56 13.79 11.43
N ASP A 200 7.09 12.77 10.76
CA ASP A 200 6.29 11.64 10.35
C ASP A 200 5.95 10.75 11.55
N PHE A 201 6.86 10.64 12.53
CA PHE A 201 6.55 9.95 13.79
C PHE A 201 5.39 10.61 14.56
N VAL A 202 5.40 11.94 14.70
CA VAL A 202 4.30 12.68 15.35
C VAL A 202 2.98 12.46 14.59
N ARG A 203 2.98 12.54 13.26
CA ARG A 203 1.78 12.29 12.44
C ARG A 203 1.23 10.89 12.61
N ILE A 204 2.11 9.89 12.57
CA ILE A 204 1.72 8.48 12.77
C ILE A 204 1.15 8.29 14.18
N SER A 205 1.75 8.93 15.20
CA SER A 205 1.27 8.84 16.57
C SER A 205 -0.12 9.49 16.73
N LEU A 206 -0.33 10.67 16.15
CA LEU A 206 -1.63 11.34 16.15
C LEU A 206 -2.69 10.52 15.40
N LEU A 207 -2.32 9.96 14.23
CA LEU A 207 -3.21 9.06 13.52
C LEU A 207 -3.58 7.83 14.35
N ASN A 208 -2.60 7.17 14.98
CA ASN A 208 -2.85 5.98 15.80
C ASN A 208 -3.79 6.30 16.95
N THR A 209 -3.62 7.44 17.63
CA THR A 209 -4.50 7.89 18.70
C THR A 209 -5.92 8.10 18.17
N ALA A 210 -6.08 8.82 17.06
CA ALA A 210 -7.38 9.05 16.44
C ALA A 210 -8.05 7.74 16.01
N LEU A 211 -7.31 6.83 15.37
CA LEU A 211 -7.82 5.52 14.94
C LEU A 211 -8.23 4.64 16.12
N CYS A 212 -7.53 4.70 17.27
CA CYS A 212 -7.95 3.99 18.48
C CYS A 212 -9.29 4.50 19.02
N ILE A 213 -9.47 5.81 19.07
CA ILE A 213 -10.77 6.40 19.50
C ILE A 213 -11.88 5.98 18.53
N ILE A 214 -11.64 6.09 17.22
CA ILE A 214 -12.61 5.70 16.19
C ILE A 214 -12.88 4.18 16.25
N ALA A 215 -11.86 3.36 16.55
CA ALA A 215 -12.03 1.92 16.67
C ALA A 215 -13.04 1.55 17.76
N LEU A 216 -13.00 2.23 18.90
CA LEU A 216 -13.95 1.98 20.01
C LEU A 216 -15.37 2.39 19.64
N VAL A 217 -15.56 3.54 18.98
CA VAL A 217 -16.90 4.11 18.72
C VAL A 217 -17.51 3.56 17.43
N TYR A 218 -16.70 3.27 16.42
CA TYR A 218 -17.17 2.85 15.10
C TYR A 218 -16.57 1.51 14.65
N GLY A 219 -15.26 1.33 14.76
CA GLY A 219 -14.54 0.19 14.18
C GLY A 219 -15.06 -1.15 14.70
N TYR A 220 -14.92 -1.41 15.99
CA TYR A 220 -15.38 -2.65 16.62
C TYR A 220 -16.90 -2.86 16.51
N PRO A 221 -17.76 -1.86 16.77
CA PRO A 221 -19.20 -2.01 16.55
C PRO A 221 -19.56 -2.37 15.10
N SER A 222 -18.94 -1.72 14.11
CA SER A 222 -19.22 -1.99 12.70
C SER A 222 -18.79 -3.39 12.27
N MET A 223 -17.61 -3.85 12.70
CA MET A 223 -17.13 -5.21 12.45
C MET A 223 -18.06 -6.25 13.08
N PHE A 224 -18.52 -6.02 14.31
CA PHE A 224 -19.45 -6.91 15.00
C PHE A 224 -20.78 -7.02 14.27
N VAL A 225 -21.40 -5.88 13.93
CA VAL A 225 -22.66 -5.85 13.18
C VAL A 225 -22.54 -6.56 11.85
N ARG A 226 -21.50 -6.27 11.06
CA ARG A 226 -21.28 -6.89 9.74
C ARG A 226 -21.05 -8.40 9.84
N LYS A 227 -20.36 -8.86 10.90
CA LYS A 227 -20.17 -10.30 11.16
C LYS A 227 -21.48 -11.00 11.47
N LEU A 228 -22.36 -10.36 12.25
CA LEU A 228 -23.71 -10.89 12.49
C LEU A 228 -24.53 -10.97 11.21
N TRP A 229 -24.54 -9.91 10.39
CA TRP A 229 -25.26 -9.90 9.11
C TRP A 229 -24.80 -11.02 8.16
N LYS A 230 -23.50 -11.26 8.05
CA LYS A 230 -23.00 -12.41 7.25
C LYS A 230 -23.55 -13.75 7.75
N LYS A 231 -23.67 -13.93 9.06
CA LYS A 231 -24.18 -15.16 9.66
C LYS A 231 -25.68 -15.36 9.44
N PHE A 232 -26.45 -14.27 9.25
CA PHE A 232 -27.90 -14.36 8.97
C PHE A 232 -28.21 -14.59 7.48
N LEU A 233 -27.27 -14.30 6.58
CA LEU A 233 -27.45 -14.43 5.12
C LEU A 233 -26.80 -15.70 4.55
N SER A 234 -26.04 -16.44 5.34
CA SER A 234 -25.47 -17.77 5.02
C SER A 234 -26.37 -18.89 5.55
#